data_d2dbc2a038a8d47e67659b733f388f92
#
_entry.id   d2dbc2a038a8d47e67659b733f388f92
#
_cell.length_a   1.000
_cell.length_b   1.000
_cell.length_c   1.000
_cell.angle_alpha   90.00
_cell.angle_beta   90.00
_cell.angle_gamma   90.00
#
_symmetry.space_group_name_H-M   'P 1'
#
loop_
_entity.id
_entity.type
_entity.pdbx_description
1 polymer ?
#
loop_
_entity_poly.entity_id
_entity_poly.type
_entity_poly.pdbx_seq_one_letter_code
_entity_poly.pdbx_strand_id
1 'polypeptide(L)'
;GVCLAETGHQVICVDNNEEKVKLMKSGQAPIYEPGLSELMQSNAKEERLVFTSDLAMGVENSDILFIAVGTPPLPTGESDTRYVEAVARGIGASLTTGYKVIVNKSTVPIGSGDWVRMIVLDGVAERKKESGTEIAAEFDVVSNPEFLREGTAIFDTFNPDRIVLGSTSQKALDMMQELYTPIIERKVAEDKSLPPVPVV
;
A
#
# COMPACT_ATOMS: atom_id res chain seq x y z
N GLY A 1 -3.11 -5.85 -0.19
CA GLY A 1 -1.90 -6.64 0.12
C GLY A 1 -2.05 -8.08 -0.40
N VAL A 2 -3.09 -8.81 0.04
CA VAL A 2 -3.29 -10.24 -0.30
C VAL A 2 -3.30 -10.47 -1.82
N CYS A 3 -4.01 -9.66 -2.59
CA CYS A 3 -4.05 -9.80 -4.05
C CYS A 3 -2.70 -9.54 -4.72
N LEU A 4 -1.87 -8.64 -4.17
CA LEU A 4 -0.49 -8.44 -4.67
C LEU A 4 0.40 -9.64 -4.35
N ALA A 5 0.22 -10.29 -3.20
CA ALA A 5 0.91 -11.54 -2.91
C ALA A 5 0.51 -12.65 -3.89
N GLU A 6 -0.79 -12.74 -4.24
CA GLU A 6 -1.31 -13.70 -5.23
C GLU A 6 -0.75 -13.46 -6.64
N THR A 7 -0.40 -12.23 -6.99
CA THR A 7 0.29 -11.92 -8.26
C THR A 7 1.79 -12.23 -8.24
N GLY A 8 2.33 -12.76 -7.14
CA GLY A 8 3.71 -13.23 -7.02
C GLY A 8 4.66 -12.29 -6.28
N HIS A 9 4.17 -11.18 -5.73
CA HIS A 9 5.00 -10.25 -4.97
C HIS A 9 5.19 -10.71 -3.52
N GLN A 10 6.34 -10.34 -2.92
CA GLN A 10 6.57 -10.44 -1.49
C GLN A 10 5.89 -9.26 -0.79
N VAL A 11 4.97 -9.53 0.11
CA VAL A 11 4.12 -8.51 0.75
C VAL A 11 4.23 -8.59 2.26
N ILE A 12 4.52 -7.45 2.88
CA ILE A 12 4.49 -7.26 4.33
C ILE A 12 3.30 -6.38 4.65
N CYS A 13 2.29 -6.94 5.31
CA CYS A 13 1.14 -6.19 5.82
C CYS A 13 1.43 -5.71 7.23
N VAL A 14 1.43 -4.39 7.42
CA VAL A 14 1.64 -3.75 8.71
C VAL A 14 0.31 -3.21 9.25
N ASP A 15 -0.05 -3.55 10.48
CA ASP A 15 -1.19 -2.97 11.19
C ASP A 15 -0.80 -2.71 12.64
N ASN A 16 -1.09 -1.54 13.17
CA ASN A 16 -0.77 -1.17 14.55
C ASN A 16 -1.66 -1.88 15.60
N ASN A 17 -2.70 -2.56 15.17
CA ASN A 17 -3.55 -3.36 16.03
C ASN A 17 -3.00 -4.79 16.14
N GLU A 18 -2.33 -5.09 17.26
CA GLU A 18 -1.71 -6.39 17.50
C GLU A 18 -2.70 -7.56 17.46
N GLU A 19 -3.96 -7.35 17.89
CA GLU A 19 -4.98 -8.40 17.84
C GLU A 19 -5.37 -8.74 16.40
N LYS A 20 -5.47 -7.72 15.53
CA LYS A 20 -5.65 -7.95 14.08
C LYS A 20 -4.46 -8.69 13.49
N VAL A 21 -3.23 -8.30 13.85
CA VAL A 21 -2.02 -8.98 13.37
C VAL A 21 -2.01 -10.44 13.81
N LYS A 22 -2.36 -10.75 15.08
CA LYS A 22 -2.48 -12.12 15.57
C LYS A 22 -3.55 -12.91 14.81
N LEU A 23 -4.72 -12.31 14.58
CA LEU A 23 -5.79 -12.91 13.81
C LEU A 23 -5.34 -13.27 12.39
N MET A 24 -4.71 -12.32 11.68
CA MET A 24 -4.20 -12.54 10.32
C MET A 24 -3.09 -13.60 10.29
N LYS A 25 -2.19 -13.63 11.28
CA LYS A 25 -1.18 -14.68 11.43
C LYS A 25 -1.79 -16.07 11.65
N SER A 26 -2.98 -16.15 12.23
CA SER A 26 -3.71 -17.44 12.38
C SER A 26 -4.44 -17.87 11.10
N GLY A 27 -4.32 -17.09 10.00
CA GLY A 27 -4.98 -17.37 8.72
C GLY A 27 -6.43 -16.92 8.65
N GLN A 28 -6.88 -16.07 9.56
CA GLN A 28 -8.25 -15.54 9.56
C GLN A 28 -8.26 -14.10 9.04
N ALA A 29 -9.16 -13.83 8.10
CA ALA A 29 -9.34 -12.48 7.58
C ALA A 29 -10.00 -11.56 8.63
N PRO A 30 -9.53 -10.30 8.79
CA PRO A 30 -10.09 -9.35 9.74
C PRO A 30 -11.41 -8.72 9.26
N ILE A 31 -11.78 -8.97 8.03
CA ILE A 31 -13.03 -8.51 7.37
C ILE A 31 -13.64 -9.66 6.60
N TYR A 32 -14.95 -9.58 6.37
CA TYR A 32 -15.62 -10.55 5.49
C TYR A 32 -15.44 -10.14 4.03
N GLU A 33 -14.75 -11.00 3.28
CA GLU A 33 -14.63 -10.89 1.82
C GLU A 33 -14.51 -12.33 1.27
N PRO A 34 -15.38 -12.76 0.33
CA PRO A 34 -15.33 -14.10 -0.22
C PRO A 34 -13.95 -14.46 -0.80
N GLY A 35 -13.39 -15.60 -0.39
CA GLY A 35 -12.08 -16.08 -0.85
C GLY A 35 -10.85 -15.44 -0.19
N LEU A 36 -11.03 -14.43 0.69
CA LEU A 36 -9.91 -13.72 1.30
C LEU A 36 -9.09 -14.61 2.24
N SER A 37 -9.75 -15.41 3.08
CA SER A 37 -9.04 -16.28 4.02
C SER A 37 -8.23 -17.36 3.32
N GLU A 38 -8.76 -17.93 2.25
CA GLU A 38 -8.09 -18.92 1.42
C GLU A 38 -6.84 -18.36 0.76
N LEU A 39 -6.94 -17.17 0.15
CA LEU A 39 -5.81 -16.46 -0.45
C LEU A 39 -4.76 -16.07 0.60
N MET A 40 -5.18 -15.61 1.77
CA MET A 40 -4.27 -15.30 2.87
C MET A 40 -3.47 -16.52 3.31
N GLN A 41 -4.15 -17.66 3.54
CA GLN A 41 -3.52 -18.90 3.99
C GLN A 41 -2.56 -19.45 2.93
N SER A 42 -2.97 -19.47 1.65
CA SER A 42 -2.14 -19.92 0.54
C SER A 42 -0.86 -19.08 0.44
N ASN A 43 -0.98 -17.76 0.41
CA ASN A 43 0.16 -16.87 0.24
C ASN A 43 1.08 -16.82 1.48
N ALA A 44 0.51 -16.98 2.69
CA ALA A 44 1.31 -17.10 3.91
C ALA A 44 2.11 -18.42 3.92
N LYS A 45 1.53 -19.54 3.47
CA LYS A 45 2.20 -20.84 3.35
C LYS A 45 3.35 -20.80 2.33
N GLU A 46 3.20 -20.04 1.27
CA GLU A 46 4.22 -19.84 0.23
C GLU A 46 5.20 -18.71 0.57
N GLU A 47 5.16 -18.19 1.81
CA GLU A 47 6.02 -17.15 2.34
C GLU A 47 5.97 -15.82 1.55
N ARG A 48 4.94 -15.61 0.72
CA ARG A 48 4.73 -14.34 -0.01
C ARG A 48 3.98 -13.29 0.80
N LEU A 49 3.37 -13.66 1.93
CA LEU A 49 2.55 -12.77 2.74
C LEU A 49 2.95 -12.86 4.22
N VAL A 50 3.40 -11.74 4.77
CA VAL A 50 3.80 -11.62 6.18
C VAL A 50 2.97 -10.53 6.86
N PHE A 51 2.62 -10.74 8.13
CA PHE A 51 1.89 -9.78 8.96
C PHE A 51 2.73 -9.34 10.15
N THR A 52 2.77 -8.04 10.43
CA THR A 52 3.55 -7.49 11.55
C THR A 52 2.92 -6.22 12.09
N SER A 53 3.25 -5.87 13.35
CA SER A 53 2.98 -4.54 13.90
C SER A 53 4.21 -3.61 13.84
N ASP A 54 5.33 -4.11 13.35
CA ASP A 54 6.58 -3.35 13.21
C ASP A 54 6.63 -2.61 11.88
N LEU A 55 6.34 -1.29 11.93
CA LEU A 55 6.38 -0.42 10.77
C LEU A 55 7.81 -0.28 10.23
N ALA A 56 8.81 -0.17 11.10
CA ALA A 56 10.19 0.02 10.68
C ALA A 56 10.69 -1.19 9.87
N MET A 57 10.39 -2.41 10.34
CA MET A 57 10.67 -3.65 9.61
C MET A 57 9.98 -3.65 8.24
N GLY A 58 8.71 -3.24 8.16
CA GLY A 58 7.98 -3.14 6.91
C GLY A 58 8.59 -2.14 5.94
N VAL A 59 9.01 -0.97 6.41
CA VAL A 59 9.65 0.09 5.59
C VAL A 59 11.02 -0.35 5.10
N GLU A 60 11.83 -0.94 5.96
CA GLU A 60 13.20 -1.36 5.62
C GLU A 60 13.21 -2.43 4.52
N ASN A 61 12.29 -3.40 4.60
CA ASN A 61 12.27 -4.58 3.74
C ASN A 61 11.34 -4.45 2.51
N SER A 62 10.90 -3.25 2.16
CA SER A 62 10.02 -3.02 1.00
C SER A 62 10.52 -1.89 0.12
N ASP A 63 10.37 -2.03 -1.19
CA ASP A 63 10.68 -0.99 -2.17
C ASP A 63 9.48 -0.08 -2.43
N ILE A 64 8.26 -0.61 -2.32
CA ILE A 64 7.00 0.10 -2.53
C ILE A 64 6.16 0.02 -1.25
N LEU A 65 5.79 1.17 -0.72
CA LEU A 65 5.12 1.34 0.57
C LEU A 65 3.71 1.89 0.36
N PHE A 66 2.68 1.07 0.58
CA PHE A 66 1.29 1.49 0.43
C PHE A 66 0.71 2.06 1.73
N ILE A 67 0.25 3.30 1.68
CA ILE A 67 -0.61 3.88 2.71
C ILE A 67 -2.06 3.51 2.33
N ALA A 68 -2.63 2.55 3.05
CA ALA A 68 -3.94 1.98 2.79
C ALA A 68 -4.77 1.93 4.08
N VAL A 69 -4.85 3.06 4.78
CA VAL A 69 -5.61 3.22 6.02
C VAL A 69 -6.98 3.84 5.76
N GLY A 70 -7.94 3.59 6.65
CA GLY A 70 -9.27 4.18 6.55
C GLY A 70 -9.23 5.70 6.75
N THR A 71 -10.10 6.40 6.02
CA THR A 71 -10.32 7.85 6.12
C THR A 71 -11.81 8.12 6.39
N PRO A 72 -12.33 7.76 7.59
CA PRO A 72 -13.74 7.90 7.89
C PRO A 72 -14.17 9.38 7.81
N PRO A 73 -15.44 9.65 7.50
CA PRO A 73 -15.92 11.03 7.46
C PRO A 73 -15.94 11.65 8.86
N LEU A 74 -15.48 12.88 8.96
CA LEU A 74 -15.65 13.74 10.13
C LEU A 74 -17.11 14.24 10.21
N PRO A 75 -17.56 14.77 11.37
CA PRO A 75 -18.88 15.41 11.48
C PRO A 75 -19.10 16.57 10.49
N THR A 76 -18.03 17.16 9.98
CA THR A 76 -18.03 18.21 8.93
C THR A 76 -18.28 17.66 7.52
N GLY A 77 -18.23 16.32 7.34
CA GLY A 77 -18.29 15.66 6.02
C GLY A 77 -16.92 15.53 5.34
N GLU A 78 -15.88 16.09 5.89
CA GLU A 78 -14.51 15.95 5.37
C GLU A 78 -13.91 14.59 5.77
N SER A 79 -12.95 14.09 4.97
CA SER A 79 -12.23 12.85 5.31
C SER A 79 -11.27 13.06 6.48
N ASP A 80 -11.27 12.17 7.45
CA ASP A 80 -10.29 12.15 8.55
C ASP A 80 -8.95 11.61 8.04
N THR A 81 -8.02 12.51 7.79
CA THR A 81 -6.70 12.19 7.25
C THR A 81 -5.63 11.90 8.32
N ARG A 82 -5.97 11.94 9.61
CA ARG A 82 -5.02 11.73 10.73
C ARG A 82 -4.31 10.38 10.65
N TYR A 83 -4.98 9.34 10.18
CA TYR A 83 -4.37 8.02 10.01
C TYR A 83 -3.35 7.99 8.87
N VAL A 84 -3.64 8.69 7.77
CA VAL A 84 -2.68 8.86 6.66
C VAL A 84 -1.46 9.63 7.12
N GLU A 85 -1.66 10.73 7.88
CA GLU A 85 -0.58 11.52 8.46
C GLU A 85 0.30 10.68 9.39
N ALA A 86 -0.30 9.93 10.31
CA ALA A 86 0.44 9.08 11.25
C ALA A 86 1.32 8.05 10.54
N VAL A 87 0.78 7.38 9.51
CA VAL A 87 1.54 6.40 8.72
C VAL A 87 2.63 7.08 7.90
N ALA A 88 2.35 8.19 7.21
CA ALA A 88 3.34 8.92 6.42
C ALA A 88 4.52 9.42 7.28
N ARG A 89 4.23 9.98 8.46
CA ARG A 89 5.25 10.40 9.45
C ARG A 89 6.07 9.22 9.94
N GLY A 90 5.42 8.11 10.28
CA GLY A 90 6.08 6.87 10.71
C GLY A 90 6.97 6.27 9.62
N ILE A 91 6.54 6.29 8.36
CA ILE A 91 7.38 5.91 7.21
C ILE A 91 8.64 6.78 7.18
N GLY A 92 8.49 8.11 7.22
CA GLY A 92 9.62 9.04 7.22
C GLY A 92 10.60 8.78 8.36
N ALA A 93 10.10 8.55 9.57
CA ALA A 93 10.91 8.20 10.74
C ALA A 93 11.62 6.84 10.60
N SER A 94 11.14 5.95 9.72
CA SER A 94 11.68 4.61 9.52
C SER A 94 12.58 4.49 8.27
N LEU A 95 12.63 5.49 7.39
CA LEU A 95 13.50 5.50 6.21
C LEU A 95 14.97 5.45 6.63
N THR A 96 15.76 4.58 5.99
CA THR A 96 17.20 4.42 6.25
C THR A 96 18.05 4.70 5.02
N THR A 97 17.95 3.85 3.99
CA THR A 97 18.76 3.91 2.78
C THR A 97 17.94 3.48 1.56
N GLY A 98 18.48 3.76 0.38
CA GLY A 98 17.92 3.32 -0.90
C GLY A 98 16.79 4.22 -1.39
N TYR A 99 16.11 3.75 -2.42
CA TYR A 99 14.99 4.45 -3.03
C TYR A 99 13.68 3.73 -2.71
N LYS A 100 12.66 4.48 -2.32
CA LYS A 100 11.32 3.94 -1.99
C LYS A 100 10.24 4.67 -2.79
N VAL A 101 9.21 3.94 -3.21
CA VAL A 101 7.98 4.52 -3.73
C VAL A 101 6.93 4.49 -2.63
N ILE A 102 6.42 5.65 -2.25
CA ILE A 102 5.35 5.78 -1.25
C ILE A 102 4.04 6.01 -1.98
N VAL A 103 3.14 5.04 -1.87
CA VAL A 103 1.87 5.02 -2.59
C VAL A 103 0.74 5.40 -1.67
N ASN A 104 0.07 6.51 -1.96
CA ASN A 104 -1.16 6.85 -1.27
C ASN A 104 -2.35 6.17 -1.98
N LYS A 105 -2.92 5.16 -1.31
CA LYS A 105 -4.11 4.43 -1.78
C LYS A 105 -5.38 4.83 -1.01
N SER A 106 -5.23 5.49 0.13
CA SER A 106 -6.36 6.01 0.91
C SER A 106 -7.08 7.14 0.17
N THR A 107 -8.39 7.26 0.40
CA THR A 107 -9.19 8.34 -0.15
C THR A 107 -8.84 9.67 0.53
N VAL A 108 -8.24 10.56 -0.23
CA VAL A 108 -7.79 11.88 0.24
C VAL A 108 -8.17 12.97 -0.77
N PRO A 109 -8.25 14.24 -0.37
CA PRO A 109 -8.48 15.36 -1.29
C PRO A 109 -7.44 15.45 -2.41
N ILE A 110 -7.81 16.09 -3.51
CA ILE A 110 -6.91 16.37 -4.64
C ILE A 110 -5.72 17.20 -4.14
N GLY A 111 -4.50 16.89 -4.63
CA GLY A 111 -3.25 17.56 -4.20
C GLY A 111 -2.60 16.94 -2.96
N SER A 112 -3.17 15.90 -2.38
CA SER A 112 -2.61 15.26 -1.18
C SER A 112 -1.27 14.55 -1.39
N GLY A 113 -0.81 14.38 -2.63
CA GLY A 113 0.52 13.82 -2.91
C GLY A 113 1.65 14.67 -2.33
N ASP A 114 1.59 15.99 -2.55
CA ASP A 114 2.57 16.94 -1.99
C ASP A 114 2.46 17.02 -0.46
N TRP A 115 1.25 16.95 0.08
CA TRP A 115 1.02 16.92 1.52
C TRP A 115 1.60 15.64 2.14
N VAL A 116 1.38 14.46 1.58
CA VAL A 116 1.99 13.20 2.04
C VAL A 116 3.51 13.32 1.99
N ARG A 117 4.08 13.87 0.91
CA ARG A 117 5.52 14.10 0.79
C ARG A 117 6.06 14.97 1.92
N MET A 118 5.39 16.08 2.25
CA MET A 118 5.79 16.95 3.37
C MET A 118 5.77 16.20 4.70
N ILE A 119 4.74 15.43 4.98
CA ILE A 119 4.64 14.66 6.23
C ILE A 119 5.75 13.61 6.35
N VAL A 120 6.08 12.93 5.26
CA VAL A 120 7.23 11.99 5.25
C VAL A 120 8.52 12.74 5.58
N LEU A 121 8.76 13.90 4.96
CA LEU A 121 9.94 14.73 5.25
C LEU A 121 9.98 15.23 6.70
N ASP A 122 8.83 15.54 7.30
CA ASP A 122 8.74 15.86 8.74
C ASP A 122 9.22 14.67 9.59
N GLY A 123 8.75 13.46 9.30
CA GLY A 123 9.20 12.25 9.99
C GLY A 123 10.71 12.01 9.86
N VAL A 124 11.27 12.25 8.67
CA VAL A 124 12.74 12.22 8.42
C VAL A 124 13.46 13.24 9.31
N ALA A 125 12.93 14.48 9.38
CA ALA A 125 13.53 15.55 10.17
C ALA A 125 13.46 15.28 11.68
N GLU A 126 12.35 14.71 12.17
CA GLU A 126 12.19 14.29 13.56
C GLU A 126 13.22 13.23 13.94
N ARG A 127 13.36 12.19 13.15
CA ARG A 127 14.37 11.15 13.38
C ARG A 127 15.79 11.71 13.38
N LYS A 128 16.12 12.62 12.45
CA LYS A 128 17.46 13.26 12.41
C LYS A 128 17.75 14.02 13.70
N LYS A 129 16.75 14.70 14.29
CA LYS A 129 16.89 15.39 15.57
C LYS A 129 17.14 14.44 16.73
N GLU A 130 16.44 13.30 16.74
CA GLU A 130 16.51 12.34 17.85
C GLU A 130 17.77 11.47 17.80
N SER A 131 18.14 10.98 16.63
CA SER A 131 19.24 10.02 16.47
C SER A 131 20.57 10.66 16.04
N GLY A 132 20.55 11.90 15.52
CA GLY A 132 21.70 12.52 14.90
C GLY A 132 22.15 11.88 13.57
N THR A 133 21.41 10.88 13.09
CA THR A 133 21.75 10.11 11.89
C THR A 133 21.20 10.80 10.64
N GLU A 134 22.05 11.00 9.63
CA GLU A 134 21.58 11.41 8.32
C GLU A 134 20.91 10.24 7.59
N ILE A 135 19.79 10.55 6.93
CA ILE A 135 19.03 9.57 6.17
C ILE A 135 19.45 9.70 4.70
N ALA A 136 19.96 8.61 4.16
CA ALA A 136 20.41 8.52 2.76
C ALA A 136 19.33 7.93 1.85
N ALA A 137 18.07 7.81 2.34
CA ALA A 137 16.96 7.33 1.55
C ALA A 137 16.42 8.43 0.63
N GLU A 138 16.13 8.06 -0.60
CA GLU A 138 15.36 8.86 -1.55
C GLU A 138 13.96 8.27 -1.69
N PHE A 139 12.97 9.10 -1.96
CA PHE A 139 11.62 8.62 -2.20
C PHE A 139 10.82 9.53 -3.13
N ASP A 140 9.86 8.92 -3.82
CA ASP A 140 8.81 9.62 -4.54
C ASP A 140 7.43 9.17 -4.06
N VAL A 141 6.43 10.03 -4.27
CA VAL A 141 5.04 9.75 -3.89
C VAL A 141 4.21 9.49 -5.15
N VAL A 142 3.38 8.45 -5.09
CA VAL A 142 2.40 8.11 -6.12
C VAL A 142 1.01 8.11 -5.53
N SER A 143 0.06 8.77 -6.17
CA SER A 143 -1.36 8.62 -5.92
C SER A 143 -1.90 7.43 -6.70
N ASN A 144 -2.51 6.47 -6.03
CA ASN A 144 -3.09 5.28 -6.64
C ASN A 144 -4.44 4.98 -5.96
N PRO A 145 -5.49 5.72 -6.28
CA PRO A 145 -6.81 5.49 -5.71
C PRO A 145 -7.33 4.09 -6.05
N GLU A 146 -8.12 3.52 -5.15
CA GLU A 146 -8.79 2.24 -5.33
C GLU A 146 -10.27 2.45 -5.68
N PHE A 147 -10.87 1.48 -6.36
CA PHE A 147 -12.28 1.47 -6.76
C PHE A 147 -12.92 0.13 -6.40
N LEU A 148 -12.61 -0.38 -5.21
CA LEU A 148 -13.04 -1.70 -4.76
C LEU A 148 -14.42 -1.61 -4.10
N ARG A 149 -15.27 -2.61 -4.34
CA ARG A 149 -16.56 -2.77 -3.72
C ARG A 149 -16.48 -3.86 -2.65
N GLU A 150 -17.08 -3.61 -1.48
CA GLU A 150 -17.19 -4.63 -0.43
C GLU A 150 -17.93 -5.88 -0.95
N GLY A 151 -17.39 -7.05 -0.63
CA GLY A 151 -17.92 -8.35 -1.07
C GLY A 151 -17.50 -8.80 -2.47
N THR A 152 -16.84 -7.92 -3.26
CA THR A 152 -16.25 -8.25 -4.57
C THR A 152 -14.86 -7.66 -4.76
N ALA A 153 -14.20 -7.23 -3.68
CA ALA A 153 -12.94 -6.50 -3.74
C ALA A 153 -11.79 -7.32 -4.35
N ILE A 154 -11.77 -8.63 -4.15
CA ILE A 154 -10.79 -9.53 -4.79
C ILE A 154 -11.02 -9.56 -6.30
N PHE A 155 -12.27 -9.75 -6.74
CA PHE A 155 -12.63 -9.73 -8.16
C PHE A 155 -12.28 -8.39 -8.80
N ASP A 156 -12.68 -7.27 -8.16
CA ASP A 156 -12.41 -5.92 -8.64
C ASP A 156 -10.90 -5.63 -8.73
N THR A 157 -10.08 -6.21 -7.81
CA THR A 157 -8.63 -6.06 -7.86
C THR A 157 -8.01 -6.77 -9.06
N PHE A 158 -8.49 -7.97 -9.40
CA PHE A 158 -7.96 -8.75 -10.53
C PHE A 158 -8.56 -8.37 -11.88
N ASN A 159 -9.73 -7.70 -11.86
CA ASN A 159 -10.45 -7.29 -13.06
C ASN A 159 -10.80 -5.78 -13.05
N PRO A 160 -9.83 -4.89 -12.80
CA PRO A 160 -10.13 -3.46 -12.76
C PRO A 160 -10.44 -2.93 -14.17
N ASP A 161 -11.32 -1.92 -14.25
CA ASP A 161 -11.57 -1.18 -15.49
C ASP A 161 -10.36 -0.35 -15.90
N ARG A 162 -9.62 0.17 -14.93
CA ARG A 162 -8.40 0.98 -15.10
C ARG A 162 -7.58 1.01 -13.82
N ILE A 163 -6.29 1.34 -13.97
CA ILE A 163 -5.39 1.66 -12.86
C ILE A 163 -4.99 3.11 -12.99
N VAL A 164 -5.20 3.90 -11.93
CA VAL A 164 -4.84 5.33 -11.90
C VAL A 164 -3.53 5.50 -11.14
N LEU A 165 -2.54 6.14 -11.77
CA LEU A 165 -1.23 6.40 -11.19
C LEU A 165 -0.85 7.87 -11.40
N GLY A 166 -0.81 8.66 -10.33
CA GLY A 166 -0.43 10.07 -10.36
C GLY A 166 0.89 10.33 -9.67
N SER A 167 1.92 10.76 -10.40
CA SER A 167 3.23 11.18 -9.86
C SER A 167 3.95 12.10 -10.83
N THR A 168 4.88 12.91 -10.32
CA THR A 168 5.83 13.68 -11.14
C THR A 168 7.11 12.89 -11.45
N SER A 169 7.31 11.72 -10.83
CA SER A 169 8.47 10.86 -10.99
C SER A 169 8.19 9.74 -11.98
N GLN A 170 8.81 9.76 -13.15
CA GLN A 170 8.70 8.69 -14.12
C GLN A 170 9.24 7.36 -13.56
N LYS A 171 10.34 7.41 -12.78
CA LYS A 171 10.90 6.24 -12.12
C LYS A 171 9.89 5.55 -11.19
N ALA A 172 9.14 6.33 -10.40
CA ALA A 172 8.10 5.79 -9.53
C ALA A 172 6.94 5.19 -10.34
N LEU A 173 6.52 5.85 -11.43
CA LEU A 173 5.48 5.33 -12.32
C LEU A 173 5.89 4.02 -12.98
N ASP A 174 7.14 3.90 -13.45
CA ASP A 174 7.66 2.68 -14.06
C ASP A 174 7.66 1.51 -13.06
N MET A 175 8.10 1.72 -11.80
CA MET A 175 8.03 0.72 -10.75
C MET A 175 6.59 0.30 -10.43
N MET A 176 5.65 1.24 -10.43
CA MET A 176 4.23 0.92 -10.21
C MET A 176 3.63 0.14 -11.38
N GLN A 177 4.00 0.45 -12.62
CA GLN A 177 3.57 -0.33 -13.78
C GLN A 177 4.13 -1.74 -13.75
N GLU A 178 5.40 -1.92 -13.37
CA GLU A 178 6.01 -3.24 -13.15
C GLU A 178 5.26 -4.04 -12.09
N LEU A 179 4.97 -3.44 -10.93
CA LEU A 179 4.18 -4.06 -9.86
C LEU A 179 2.81 -4.56 -10.36
N TYR A 180 2.13 -3.75 -11.17
CA TYR A 180 0.80 -4.08 -11.67
C TYR A 180 0.80 -4.90 -12.97
N THR A 181 1.95 -5.22 -13.56
CA THR A 181 2.05 -5.96 -14.83
C THR A 181 1.18 -7.24 -14.87
N PRO A 182 1.14 -8.10 -13.82
CA PRO A 182 0.29 -9.29 -13.86
C PRO A 182 -1.22 -8.97 -13.98
N ILE A 183 -1.65 -7.83 -13.41
CA ILE A 183 -3.03 -7.36 -13.48
C ILE A 183 -3.28 -6.66 -14.82
N ILE A 184 -2.36 -5.79 -15.25
CA ILE A 184 -2.44 -5.07 -16.54
C ILE A 184 -2.57 -6.07 -17.69
N GLU A 185 -1.75 -7.10 -17.72
CA GLU A 185 -1.73 -8.14 -18.76
C GLU A 185 -2.80 -9.22 -18.53
N ARG A 186 -3.70 -9.05 -17.55
CA ARG A 186 -4.79 -9.98 -17.21
C ARG A 186 -4.33 -11.42 -16.94
N LYS A 187 -3.10 -11.62 -16.46
CA LYS A 187 -2.57 -12.97 -16.15
C LYS A 187 -3.37 -13.66 -15.04
N VAL A 188 -3.93 -12.88 -14.13
CA VAL A 188 -4.72 -13.33 -12.97
C VAL A 188 -6.23 -13.11 -13.14
N ALA A 189 -6.68 -12.53 -14.25
CA ALA A 189 -8.09 -12.30 -14.54
C ALA A 189 -8.81 -13.60 -14.91
N GLU A 190 -10.13 -13.66 -14.67
CA GLU A 190 -10.97 -14.77 -15.11
C GLU A 190 -11.07 -14.84 -16.64
N ASP A 191 -11.25 -13.68 -17.28
CA ASP A 191 -11.28 -13.57 -18.75
C ASP A 191 -9.98 -12.93 -19.26
N LYS A 192 -9.11 -13.77 -19.79
CA LYS A 192 -7.81 -13.37 -20.37
C LYS A 192 -7.91 -12.91 -21.82
N SER A 193 -9.11 -12.99 -22.44
CA SER A 193 -9.33 -12.52 -23.82
C SER A 193 -9.55 -11.01 -23.94
N LEU A 194 -9.84 -10.35 -22.82
CA LEU A 194 -10.03 -8.91 -22.77
C LEU A 194 -8.70 -8.16 -23.02
N PRO A 195 -8.76 -6.93 -23.57
CA PRO A 195 -7.57 -6.13 -23.76
C PRO A 195 -6.86 -5.83 -22.42
N PRO A 196 -5.56 -5.51 -22.45
CA PRO A 196 -4.85 -5.06 -21.24
C PRO A 196 -5.57 -3.95 -20.49
N VAL A 197 -5.42 -3.94 -19.16
CA VAL A 197 -6.02 -2.90 -18.32
C VAL A 197 -5.34 -1.55 -18.61
N PRO A 198 -6.08 -0.49 -18.92
CA PRO A 198 -5.50 0.81 -19.14
C PRO A 198 -4.91 1.39 -17.84
N VAL A 199 -3.71 1.96 -17.95
CA VAL A 199 -3.07 2.77 -16.91
C VAL A 199 -3.20 4.22 -17.30
N VAL A 200 -3.72 5.07 -16.41
CA VAL A 200 -4.03 6.50 -16.65
C VAL A 200 -3.48 7.37 -15.53
#